data_d7230d5780b17604dc4d333dbbae8434
#
_entry.id   d7230d5780b17604dc4d333dbbae8434
#
_cell.length_a   1.000
_cell.length_b   1.000
_cell.length_c   1.000
_cell.angle_alpha   90.00
_cell.angle_beta   90.00
_cell.angle_gamma   90.00
#
_symmetry.space_group_name_H-M   'P 1'
#
loop_
_entity.id
_entity.type
_entity.pdbx_description
1 polymer ?
#
loop_
_entity_poly.entity_id
_entity_poly.type
_entity_poly.pdbx_seq_one_letter_code
_entity_poly.pdbx_strand_id
1 'polypeptide(L)'
;PISMAEIEKKPVKIVETVLRDAHQSLLATRMTTEQMLPIVDKMDKVGYHAVECWGGATFDACLRFLKEDPWERLRKLRDGFKNTKLQMLFRGQNILGYNHYADDVVEYFVQKSIANGIDIIRIFDCLNDIRNLETAVKATKKEKGHAQIALCYTLGDAYTLDYWRDIAKRIED
;
A
#
# COMPACT_ATOMS: atom_id res chain seq x y z
N PRO A 1 -13.70 3.75 -41.83
CA PRO A 1 -14.48 3.78 -40.61
C PRO A 1 -13.76 2.89 -39.58
N ILE A 2 -13.20 3.51 -38.61
CA ILE A 2 -12.61 2.78 -37.46
C ILE A 2 -13.80 2.27 -36.67
N SER A 3 -14.01 0.95 -36.66
CA SER A 3 -14.99 0.34 -35.76
C SER A 3 -14.54 0.67 -34.35
N MET A 4 -15.30 1.42 -33.59
CA MET A 4 -15.13 1.50 -32.17
C MET A 4 -15.39 0.10 -31.62
N ALA A 5 -14.31 -0.64 -31.35
CA ALA A 5 -14.43 -1.85 -30.54
C ALA A 5 -15.20 -1.47 -29.29
N GLU A 6 -16.26 -2.18 -28.96
CA GLU A 6 -17.00 -1.99 -27.72
C GLU A 6 -15.99 -2.11 -26.58
N ILE A 7 -15.70 -0.98 -25.95
CA ILE A 7 -14.86 -0.96 -24.75
C ILE A 7 -15.69 -1.66 -23.67
N GLU A 8 -15.30 -2.87 -23.34
CA GLU A 8 -15.92 -3.61 -22.25
C GLU A 8 -15.87 -2.75 -20.98
N LYS A 9 -17.05 -2.28 -20.56
CA LYS A 9 -17.17 -1.44 -19.36
C LYS A 9 -16.86 -2.28 -18.13
N LYS A 10 -15.63 -2.21 -17.66
CA LYS A 10 -15.23 -2.82 -16.39
C LYS A 10 -15.70 -1.93 -15.24
N PRO A 11 -16.30 -2.48 -14.18
CA PRO A 11 -16.69 -1.71 -13.01
C PRO A 11 -15.46 -1.09 -12.33
N VAL A 12 -15.62 0.13 -11.82
CA VAL A 12 -14.58 0.81 -11.03
C VAL A 12 -14.36 0.04 -9.73
N LYS A 13 -13.10 -0.19 -9.40
CA LYS A 13 -12.70 -0.82 -8.15
C LYS A 13 -12.38 0.26 -7.11
N ILE A 14 -12.97 0.15 -5.94
CA ILE A 14 -12.80 1.11 -4.84
C ILE A 14 -11.84 0.55 -3.82
N VAL A 15 -10.87 1.37 -3.38
CA VAL A 15 -9.98 1.09 -2.27
C VAL A 15 -10.33 2.04 -1.13
N GLU A 16 -10.62 1.50 0.05
CA GLU A 16 -10.92 2.28 1.25
C GLU A 16 -9.62 2.49 2.06
N THR A 17 -9.41 3.70 2.56
CA THR A 17 -8.19 4.07 3.29
C THR A 17 -8.43 4.50 4.74
N VAL A 18 -9.65 4.37 5.24
CA VAL A 18 -10.03 4.86 6.57
C VAL A 18 -9.21 4.23 7.71
N LEU A 19 -8.79 2.98 7.57
CA LEU A 19 -7.99 2.29 8.57
C LEU A 19 -6.48 2.58 8.50
N ARG A 20 -6.04 3.41 7.56
CA ARG A 20 -4.64 3.87 7.48
C ARG A 20 -4.55 5.40 7.41
N ASP A 21 -5.03 6.00 6.32
CA ASP A 21 -4.82 7.42 6.04
C ASP A 21 -5.63 8.34 6.95
N ALA A 22 -6.89 8.02 7.18
CA ALA A 22 -7.77 8.88 7.94
C ALA A 22 -7.31 9.05 9.39
N HIS A 23 -7.01 7.98 10.10
CA HIS A 23 -6.53 8.11 11.48
C HIS A 23 -5.09 8.61 11.57
N GLN A 24 -4.27 8.39 10.55
CA GLN A 24 -2.94 9.01 10.45
C GLN A 24 -3.07 10.53 10.34
N SER A 25 -4.00 11.01 9.55
CA SER A 25 -4.22 12.45 9.31
C SER A 25 -4.97 13.15 10.45
N LEU A 26 -5.93 12.48 11.07
CA LEU A 26 -6.86 13.08 12.03
C LEU A 26 -6.53 12.77 13.48
N LEU A 27 -5.87 11.66 13.78
CA LEU A 27 -5.60 11.16 15.12
C LEU A 27 -4.10 10.90 15.36
N ALA A 28 -3.22 11.51 14.58
CA ALA A 28 -1.78 11.29 14.66
C ALA A 28 -1.40 9.78 14.71
N THR A 29 -2.12 8.95 13.95
CA THR A 29 -1.92 7.48 13.87
C THR A 29 -2.20 6.76 15.21
N ARG A 30 -3.02 7.33 16.09
CA ARG A 30 -3.27 6.81 17.46
C ARG A 30 -4.48 5.89 17.60
N MET A 31 -5.15 5.52 16.50
CA MET A 31 -6.25 4.54 16.57
C MET A 31 -5.71 3.17 16.94
N THR A 32 -6.29 2.56 17.98
CA THR A 32 -5.89 1.24 18.45
C THR A 32 -6.51 0.12 17.59
N THR A 33 -5.94 -1.08 17.66
CA THR A 33 -6.51 -2.24 16.99
C THR A 33 -7.92 -2.55 17.50
N GLU A 34 -8.16 -2.41 18.79
CA GLU A 34 -9.48 -2.62 19.39
C GLU A 34 -10.53 -1.63 18.87
N GLN A 35 -10.13 -0.40 18.56
CA GLN A 35 -11.01 0.60 17.95
C GLN A 35 -11.33 0.31 16.48
N MET A 36 -10.44 -0.39 15.77
CA MET A 36 -10.63 -0.76 14.36
C MET A 36 -11.55 -1.96 14.20
N LEU A 37 -11.38 -2.99 15.02
CA LEU A 37 -12.05 -4.29 14.85
C LEU A 37 -13.59 -4.23 14.75
N PRO A 38 -14.31 -3.38 15.52
CA PRO A 38 -15.78 -3.37 15.46
C PRO A 38 -16.39 -3.04 14.10
N ILE A 39 -15.66 -2.34 13.21
CA ILE A 39 -16.16 -1.96 11.88
C ILE A 39 -15.79 -2.96 10.78
N VAL A 40 -14.82 -3.83 11.03
CA VAL A 40 -14.21 -4.70 10.03
C VAL A 40 -15.24 -5.62 9.34
N ASP A 41 -16.11 -6.27 10.09
CA ASP A 41 -17.14 -7.16 9.53
C ASP A 41 -18.11 -6.41 8.59
N LYS A 42 -18.44 -5.17 8.92
CA LYS A 42 -19.29 -4.31 8.07
C LYS A 42 -18.55 -3.89 6.83
N MET A 43 -17.31 -3.44 6.96
CA MET A 43 -16.47 -3.04 5.83
C MET A 43 -16.22 -4.20 4.86
N ASP A 44 -16.03 -5.41 5.36
CA ASP A 44 -15.81 -6.60 4.52
C ASP A 44 -17.01 -6.95 3.63
N LYS A 45 -18.20 -6.48 3.99
CA LYS A 45 -19.44 -6.69 3.24
C LYS A 45 -19.79 -5.59 2.24
N VAL A 46 -19.04 -4.48 2.24
CA VAL A 46 -19.30 -3.35 1.33
C VAL A 46 -18.95 -3.69 -0.12
N GLY A 47 -17.99 -4.60 -0.34
CA GLY A 47 -17.53 -4.96 -1.68
C GLY A 47 -16.34 -4.11 -2.16
N TYR A 48 -15.58 -3.52 -1.25
CA TYR A 48 -14.31 -2.89 -1.60
C TYR A 48 -13.36 -3.87 -2.29
N HIS A 49 -12.62 -3.38 -3.26
CA HIS A 49 -11.53 -4.15 -3.87
C HIS A 49 -10.42 -4.43 -2.86
N ALA A 50 -10.09 -3.42 -2.07
CA ALA A 50 -9.10 -3.51 -1.00
C ALA A 50 -9.38 -2.48 0.09
N VAL A 51 -8.83 -2.74 1.27
CA VAL A 51 -8.73 -1.78 2.38
C VAL A 51 -7.25 -1.55 2.65
N GLU A 52 -6.80 -0.29 2.58
CA GLU A 52 -5.47 0.08 3.03
C GLU A 52 -5.49 0.29 4.53
N CYS A 53 -4.85 -0.62 5.26
CA CYS A 53 -4.96 -0.69 6.72
C CYS A 53 -3.60 -0.73 7.44
N TRP A 54 -2.51 -0.74 6.71
CA TRP A 54 -1.19 -0.90 7.28
C TRP A 54 -0.12 -0.11 6.52
N GLY A 55 1.01 0.18 7.15
CA GLY A 55 2.10 0.95 6.56
C GLY A 55 3.10 1.42 7.60
N GLY A 56 4.03 2.28 7.17
CA GLY A 56 5.15 2.74 8.00
C GLY A 56 4.73 3.45 9.27
N ALA A 57 3.91 4.47 9.17
CA ALA A 57 3.47 5.24 10.33
C ALA A 57 2.59 4.40 11.28
N THR A 58 1.76 3.52 10.74
CA THR A 58 0.93 2.60 11.50
C THR A 58 1.77 1.63 12.32
N PHE A 59 2.79 1.04 11.69
CA PHE A 59 3.74 0.15 12.33
C PHE A 59 4.51 0.85 13.46
N ASP A 60 5.07 2.01 13.15
CA ASP A 60 5.85 2.81 14.10
C ASP A 60 5.00 3.27 15.31
N ALA A 61 3.77 3.73 15.06
CA ALA A 61 2.88 4.15 16.13
C ALA A 61 2.45 3.03 17.06
N CYS A 62 2.24 1.81 16.55
CA CYS A 62 1.99 0.63 17.38
C CYS A 62 3.09 0.45 18.42
N LEU A 63 4.36 0.51 17.99
CA LEU A 63 5.51 0.29 18.86
C LEU A 63 5.75 1.46 19.82
N ARG A 64 5.75 2.68 19.30
CA ARG A 64 6.16 3.87 20.07
C ARG A 64 5.11 4.36 21.06
N PHE A 65 3.85 4.29 20.67
CA PHE A 65 2.79 5.01 21.38
C PHE A 65 1.67 4.13 21.90
N LEU A 66 1.31 3.08 21.16
CA LEU A 66 0.15 2.26 21.49
C LEU A 66 0.50 1.02 22.30
N LYS A 67 1.77 0.67 22.38
CA LYS A 67 2.26 -0.59 23.02
C LYS A 67 1.58 -1.83 22.42
N GLU A 68 1.35 -1.80 21.11
CA GLU A 68 0.77 -2.90 20.35
C GLU A 68 1.83 -3.57 19.47
N ASP A 69 1.67 -4.86 19.23
CA ASP A 69 2.42 -5.58 18.20
C ASP A 69 1.80 -5.27 16.81
N PRO A 70 2.52 -4.58 15.90
CA PRO A 70 1.99 -4.25 14.59
C PRO A 70 1.70 -5.48 13.73
N TRP A 71 2.39 -6.59 13.92
CA TRP A 71 2.14 -7.84 13.21
C TRP A 71 0.87 -8.53 13.70
N GLU A 72 0.61 -8.48 15.01
CA GLU A 72 -0.64 -8.97 15.59
C GLU A 72 -1.83 -8.16 15.08
N ARG A 73 -1.70 -6.83 14.97
CA ARG A 73 -2.72 -5.98 14.35
C ARG A 73 -3.04 -6.45 12.94
N LEU A 74 -2.01 -6.68 12.12
CA LEU A 74 -2.20 -7.15 10.74
C LEU A 74 -2.93 -8.48 10.69
N ARG A 75 -2.53 -9.44 11.52
CA ARG A 75 -3.18 -10.75 11.59
C ARG A 75 -4.65 -10.65 12.01
N LYS A 76 -4.97 -9.82 13.02
CA LYS A 76 -6.36 -9.59 13.46
C LYS A 76 -7.22 -8.96 12.37
N LEU A 77 -6.67 -7.98 11.64
CA LEU A 77 -7.37 -7.40 10.50
C LEU A 77 -7.56 -8.44 9.38
N ARG A 78 -6.54 -9.24 9.07
CA ARG A 78 -6.67 -10.32 8.08
C ARG A 78 -7.75 -11.32 8.47
N ASP A 79 -7.83 -11.68 9.73
CA ASP A 79 -8.86 -12.59 10.23
C ASP A 79 -10.27 -12.02 10.11
N GLY A 80 -10.42 -10.72 10.23
CA GLY A 80 -11.70 -10.03 10.08
C GLY A 80 -12.13 -9.83 8.62
N PHE A 81 -11.20 -9.53 7.72
CA PHE A 81 -11.48 -9.33 6.31
C PHE A 81 -11.38 -10.65 5.54
N LYS A 82 -12.52 -11.25 5.20
CA LYS A 82 -12.59 -12.52 4.46
C LYS A 82 -12.71 -12.34 2.94
N ASN A 83 -13.38 -11.26 2.51
CA ASN A 83 -13.72 -11.02 1.11
C ASN A 83 -12.96 -9.82 0.51
N THR A 84 -12.24 -9.07 1.33
CA THR A 84 -11.58 -7.83 0.93
C THR A 84 -10.06 -7.99 0.99
N LYS A 85 -9.37 -7.54 -0.01
CA LYS A 85 -7.90 -7.52 -0.03
C LYS A 85 -7.37 -6.51 0.99
N LEU A 86 -6.22 -6.81 1.59
CA LEU A 86 -5.51 -5.89 2.46
C LEU A 86 -4.35 -5.24 1.71
N GLN A 87 -4.26 -3.93 1.83
CA GLN A 87 -3.22 -3.12 1.21
C GLN A 87 -2.38 -2.42 2.28
N MET A 88 -1.09 -2.28 2.01
CA MET A 88 -0.20 -1.47 2.81
C MET A 88 0.49 -0.39 1.98
N LEU A 89 0.85 0.72 2.62
CA LEU A 89 1.73 1.74 2.08
C LEU A 89 3.19 1.41 2.41
N PHE A 90 4.08 1.53 1.41
CA PHE A 90 5.48 1.10 1.51
C PHE A 90 6.42 2.15 0.91
N ARG A 91 7.37 2.65 1.70
CA ARG A 91 8.29 3.74 1.30
C ARG A 91 9.53 3.23 0.57
N GLY A 92 9.38 2.54 -0.56
CA GLY A 92 10.53 2.05 -1.32
C GLY A 92 11.60 1.42 -0.43
N GLN A 93 12.86 1.78 -0.62
CA GLN A 93 13.98 1.21 0.14
C GLN A 93 13.98 1.58 1.64
N ASN A 94 13.22 2.58 2.04
CA ASN A 94 13.07 2.96 3.45
C ASN A 94 12.05 2.10 4.20
N ILE A 95 11.27 1.29 3.51
CA ILE A 95 10.21 0.42 4.08
C ILE A 95 9.20 1.28 4.85
N LEU A 96 9.43 1.48 6.13
CA LEU A 96 8.63 2.25 7.07
C LEU A 96 9.46 3.24 7.90
N GLY A 97 10.78 3.25 7.66
CA GLY A 97 11.73 4.07 8.41
C GLY A 97 12.14 5.36 7.70
N TYR A 98 13.24 5.93 8.20
CA TYR A 98 13.78 7.22 7.75
C TYR A 98 15.14 7.09 7.07
N ASN A 99 15.68 5.87 6.98
CA ASN A 99 16.94 5.56 6.32
C ASN A 99 16.72 4.42 5.33
N HIS A 100 17.59 4.31 4.35
CA HIS A 100 17.62 3.16 3.43
C HIS A 100 18.03 1.90 4.19
N TYR A 101 17.28 0.84 3.99
CA TYR A 101 17.63 -0.50 4.44
C TYR A 101 18.33 -1.27 3.32
N ALA A 102 19.10 -2.29 3.68
CA ALA A 102 19.70 -3.19 2.71
C ALA A 102 18.62 -4.03 1.99
N ASP A 103 18.93 -4.50 0.79
CA ASP A 103 17.98 -5.21 -0.07
C ASP A 103 17.40 -6.47 0.60
N ASP A 104 18.23 -7.23 1.32
CA ASP A 104 17.80 -8.42 2.05
C ASP A 104 16.77 -8.10 3.16
N VAL A 105 16.90 -6.95 3.80
CA VAL A 105 15.93 -6.46 4.81
C VAL A 105 14.60 -6.11 4.12
N VAL A 106 14.65 -5.43 2.97
CA VAL A 106 13.46 -5.09 2.18
C VAL A 106 12.75 -6.37 1.73
N GLU A 107 13.50 -7.33 1.17
CA GLU A 107 12.96 -8.61 0.73
C GLU A 107 12.30 -9.38 1.89
N TYR A 108 12.97 -9.47 3.02
CA TYR A 108 12.46 -10.17 4.19
C TYR A 108 11.20 -9.50 4.76
N PHE A 109 11.18 -8.17 4.81
CA PHE A 109 10.01 -7.43 5.29
C PHE A 109 8.79 -7.63 4.37
N VAL A 110 8.98 -7.58 3.06
CA VAL A 110 7.93 -7.87 2.07
C VAL A 110 7.40 -9.30 2.24
N GLN A 111 8.30 -10.28 2.35
CA GLN A 111 7.94 -11.67 2.57
C GLN A 111 7.07 -11.83 3.82
N LYS A 112 7.46 -11.22 4.93
CA LYS A 112 6.70 -11.29 6.19
C LYS A 112 5.38 -10.55 6.12
N SER A 113 5.32 -9.43 5.43
CA SER A 113 4.07 -8.67 5.23
C SER A 113 3.03 -9.50 4.48
N ILE A 114 3.42 -10.14 3.39
CA ILE A 114 2.52 -10.99 2.60
C ILE A 114 2.13 -12.25 3.39
N ALA A 115 3.09 -12.89 4.07
CA ALA A 115 2.82 -14.07 4.88
C ALA A 115 1.84 -13.79 6.05
N ASN A 116 1.79 -12.56 6.54
CA ASN A 116 0.87 -12.15 7.62
C ASN A 116 -0.45 -11.53 7.12
N GLY A 117 -0.67 -11.48 5.80
CA GLY A 117 -2.00 -11.17 5.26
C GLY A 117 -2.12 -9.99 4.30
N ILE A 118 -1.03 -9.33 3.93
CA ILE A 118 -1.03 -8.28 2.92
C ILE A 118 -1.15 -8.90 1.51
N ASP A 119 -2.08 -8.40 0.72
CA ASP A 119 -2.31 -8.79 -0.67
C ASP A 119 -1.68 -7.79 -1.65
N ILE A 120 -1.75 -6.49 -1.32
CA ILE A 120 -1.29 -5.40 -2.19
C ILE A 120 -0.27 -4.56 -1.43
N ILE A 121 0.90 -4.40 -2.03
CA ILE A 121 1.91 -3.46 -1.52
C ILE A 121 1.95 -2.25 -2.44
N ARG A 122 1.52 -1.10 -1.92
CA ARG A 122 1.56 0.18 -2.62
C ARG A 122 2.87 0.89 -2.32
N ILE A 123 3.77 0.85 -3.30
CA ILE A 123 5.16 1.26 -3.18
C ILE A 123 5.31 2.67 -3.79
N PHE A 124 5.96 3.56 -3.07
CA PHE A 124 6.24 4.91 -3.55
C PHE A 124 7.64 5.38 -3.15
N ASP A 125 8.14 6.34 -3.91
CA ASP A 125 9.26 7.21 -3.55
C ASP A 125 8.84 8.66 -3.72
N CYS A 126 9.12 9.51 -2.73
CA CYS A 126 8.64 10.90 -2.74
C CYS A 126 9.23 11.75 -3.89
N LEU A 127 10.36 11.33 -4.44
CA LEU A 127 11.01 11.95 -5.59
C LEU A 127 10.76 11.20 -6.91
N ASN A 128 9.94 10.15 -6.88
CA ASN A 128 9.65 9.28 -8.02
C ASN A 128 10.91 8.62 -8.62
N ASP A 129 11.90 8.33 -7.78
CA ASP A 129 13.09 7.60 -8.22
C ASP A 129 12.78 6.09 -8.29
N ILE A 130 12.60 5.59 -9.51
CA ILE A 130 12.22 4.18 -9.76
C ILE A 130 13.26 3.20 -9.19
N ARG A 131 14.53 3.58 -9.12
CA ARG A 131 15.59 2.73 -8.56
C ARG A 131 15.33 2.38 -7.09
N ASN A 132 14.67 3.27 -6.34
CA ASN A 132 14.27 3.03 -4.96
C ASN A 132 13.08 2.07 -4.81
N LEU A 133 12.39 1.74 -5.89
CA LEU A 133 11.21 0.89 -5.88
C LEU A 133 11.52 -0.57 -6.28
N GLU A 134 12.62 -0.77 -6.98
CA GLU A 134 12.92 -2.00 -7.70
C GLU A 134 12.98 -3.23 -6.79
N THR A 135 13.71 -3.16 -5.67
CA THR A 135 13.84 -4.29 -4.74
C THR A 135 12.49 -4.68 -4.14
N ALA A 136 11.70 -3.70 -3.71
CA ALA A 136 10.37 -3.95 -3.14
C ALA A 136 9.40 -4.53 -4.18
N VAL A 137 9.43 -4.06 -5.42
CA VAL A 137 8.61 -4.58 -6.53
C VAL A 137 8.99 -6.04 -6.82
N LYS A 138 10.28 -6.31 -6.99
CA LYS A 138 10.76 -7.68 -7.25
C LYS A 138 10.39 -8.64 -6.11
N ALA A 139 10.58 -8.23 -4.87
CA ALA A 139 10.22 -9.03 -3.70
C ALA A 139 8.71 -9.30 -3.65
N THR A 140 7.89 -8.28 -3.90
CA THR A 140 6.42 -8.44 -3.92
C THR A 140 5.96 -9.44 -4.98
N LYS A 141 6.50 -9.34 -6.19
CA LYS A 141 6.19 -10.27 -7.29
C LYS A 141 6.65 -11.70 -6.98
N LYS A 142 7.84 -11.85 -6.39
CA LYS A 142 8.40 -13.15 -5.97
C LYS A 142 7.48 -13.84 -4.95
N GLU A 143 6.93 -13.09 -4.00
CA GLU A 143 6.00 -13.60 -2.98
C GLU A 143 4.54 -13.69 -3.48
N LYS A 144 4.31 -13.47 -4.78
CA LYS A 144 2.98 -13.52 -5.42
C LYS A 144 1.98 -12.48 -4.90
N GLY A 145 2.48 -11.41 -4.30
CA GLY A 145 1.68 -10.23 -3.95
C GLY A 145 1.46 -9.32 -5.17
N HIS A 146 0.53 -8.40 -5.04
CA HIS A 146 0.32 -7.37 -6.06
C HIS A 146 1.17 -6.14 -5.74
N ALA A 147 2.15 -5.83 -6.61
CA ALA A 147 2.90 -4.59 -6.53
C ALA A 147 2.14 -3.47 -7.22
N GLN A 148 1.79 -2.43 -6.48
CA GLN A 148 1.16 -1.22 -7.01
C GLN A 148 2.12 -0.05 -6.80
N ILE A 149 2.55 0.59 -7.88
CA ILE A 149 3.42 1.76 -7.77
C ILE A 149 2.57 3.03 -7.73
N ALA A 150 2.86 3.87 -6.74
CA ALA A 150 2.23 5.17 -6.58
C ALA A 150 3.22 6.29 -6.98
N LEU A 151 2.79 7.16 -7.88
CA LEU A 151 3.54 8.35 -8.27
C LEU A 151 3.15 9.53 -7.39
N CYS A 152 4.16 10.26 -6.92
CA CYS A 152 3.97 11.52 -6.20
C CYS A 152 3.81 12.64 -7.23
N TYR A 153 2.56 12.96 -7.58
CA TYR A 153 2.25 13.99 -8.57
C TYR A 153 2.59 15.38 -8.03
N THR A 154 3.22 16.18 -8.87
CA THR A 154 3.51 17.58 -8.58
C THR A 154 3.47 18.43 -9.85
N LEU A 155 3.47 19.74 -9.69
CA LEU A 155 3.51 20.71 -10.78
C LEU A 155 4.85 21.44 -10.80
N GLY A 156 5.23 21.90 -11.98
CA GLY A 156 6.46 22.67 -12.24
C GLY A 156 6.96 22.42 -13.66
N ASP A 157 7.88 23.25 -14.10
CA ASP A 157 8.36 23.25 -15.50
C ASP A 157 8.99 21.92 -15.93
N ALA A 158 9.58 21.20 -14.98
CA ALA A 158 10.18 19.88 -15.23
C ALA A 158 9.15 18.75 -15.34
N TYR A 159 7.92 18.95 -14.85
CA TYR A 159 6.91 17.90 -14.75
C TYR A 159 5.89 17.98 -15.89
N THR A 160 6.39 17.81 -17.10
CA THR A 160 5.61 17.85 -18.33
C THR A 160 4.77 16.59 -18.53
N LEU A 161 3.81 16.62 -19.47
CA LEU A 161 3.10 15.42 -19.89
C LEU A 161 4.05 14.31 -20.36
N ASP A 162 5.10 14.67 -21.08
CA ASP A 162 6.10 13.71 -21.54
C ASP A 162 6.84 13.06 -20.36
N TYR A 163 7.21 13.84 -19.34
CA TYR A 163 7.77 13.30 -18.11
C TYR A 163 6.88 12.24 -17.47
N TRP A 164 5.58 12.55 -17.30
CA TRP A 164 4.65 11.60 -16.66
C TRP A 164 4.39 10.37 -17.51
N ARG A 165 4.30 10.55 -18.83
CA ARG A 165 4.15 9.44 -19.77
C ARG A 165 5.37 8.50 -19.73
N ASP A 166 6.57 9.06 -19.73
CA ASP A 166 7.81 8.29 -19.77
C ASP A 166 8.03 7.53 -18.45
N ILE A 167 7.75 8.14 -17.30
CA ILE A 167 7.85 7.43 -16.02
C ILE A 167 6.81 6.32 -15.92
N ALA A 168 5.59 6.53 -16.42
CA ALA A 168 4.55 5.50 -16.43
C ALA A 168 4.97 4.29 -17.28
N LYS A 169 5.55 4.51 -18.46
CA LYS A 169 6.07 3.43 -19.31
C LYS A 169 7.17 2.63 -18.60
N ARG A 170 8.12 3.31 -17.98
CA ARG A 170 9.20 2.66 -17.23
C ARG A 170 8.74 1.85 -16.03
N ILE A 171 7.56 2.14 -15.52
CA ILE A 171 6.93 1.38 -14.43
C ILE A 171 6.20 0.14 -14.98
N GLU A 172 5.62 0.24 -16.16
CA GLU A 172 4.90 -0.86 -16.81
C GLU A 172 5.85 -1.97 -17.27
N ASP A 173 7.04 -1.63 -17.76
CA ASP A 173 8.10 -2.56 -18.22
C ASP A 173 8.73 -3.35 -17.04
#